data_791db869c8822cd720a8aa730701a99f
#
_entry.id   791db869c8822cd720a8aa730701a99f
#
_cell.length_a   1.000
_cell.length_b   1.000
_cell.length_c   1.000
_cell.angle_alpha   90.00
_cell.angle_beta   90.00
_cell.angle_gamma   90.00
#
_symmetry.space_group_name_H-M   'P 1'
#
loop_
_entity.id
_entity.type
_entity.pdbx_description
1 polymer ?
#
loop_
_entity_poly.entity_id
_entity_poly.type
_entity_poly.pdbx_seq_one_letter_code
_entity_poly.pdbx_strand_id
1 'polypeptide(L)'
;SATGDPSALQVAPSGAVVVALGGVGEIALGKEDDFSLRRIKVGRRPTALLVRENQQQVLVVNTFDDSLSVVDLALYEEAKRISLGPAGELTDVVRGEQLFFDATISHDGWMSCNSCHTDGHTNGMLNDNFSDKSFGAPKRVLSLLGRTNTAPFAWNAGSPDLATQIRRSAENTMQSDEPLSEKKVNQLVAFLKTLPSPPPVDQLRGQLDPLL
;
A
#
# COMPACT_ATOMS: atom_id res chain seq x y z
N SER A 1 -4.12 17.29 -1.76
CA SER A 1 -3.72 16.13 -0.95
C SER A 1 -3.60 14.91 -1.83
N ALA A 2 -2.60 14.12 -1.58
CA ALA A 2 -2.28 12.95 -2.37
C ALA A 2 -3.32 11.84 -2.25
N THR A 3 -3.35 10.94 -3.22
CA THR A 3 -4.37 9.91 -3.38
C THR A 3 -4.01 8.57 -2.74
N GLY A 4 -2.98 8.53 -1.92
CA GLY A 4 -2.50 7.42 -1.10
C GLY A 4 -2.94 6.01 -1.49
N ASP A 5 -2.22 5.37 -2.42
CA ASP A 5 -2.35 3.94 -2.76
C ASP A 5 -3.79 3.54 -3.17
N PRO A 6 -4.30 4.00 -4.33
CA PRO A 6 -5.64 3.63 -4.80
C PRO A 6 -5.72 2.12 -5.04
N SER A 7 -6.78 1.48 -4.51
CA SER A 7 -6.91 0.03 -4.43
C SER A 7 -8.13 -0.54 -5.17
N ALA A 8 -9.17 0.27 -5.37
CA ALA A 8 -10.35 -0.12 -6.13
C ALA A 8 -11.00 1.11 -6.77
N LEU A 9 -11.69 0.89 -7.88
CA LEU A 9 -12.46 1.91 -8.60
C LEU A 9 -13.78 1.30 -9.08
N GLN A 10 -14.86 2.07 -8.95
CA GLN A 10 -16.14 1.73 -9.56
C GLN A 10 -16.78 2.98 -10.16
N VAL A 11 -17.32 2.84 -11.37
CA VAL A 11 -18.13 3.86 -12.05
C VAL A 11 -19.59 3.40 -12.01
N ALA A 12 -20.46 4.24 -11.51
CA ALA A 12 -21.89 3.98 -11.47
C ALA A 12 -22.56 4.35 -12.82
N PRO A 13 -23.74 3.80 -13.15
CA PRO A 13 -24.49 4.15 -14.37
C PRO A 13 -24.78 5.64 -14.53
N SER A 14 -24.88 6.40 -13.43
CA SER A 14 -25.04 7.86 -13.42
C SER A 14 -23.78 8.65 -13.80
N GLY A 15 -22.64 7.98 -14.01
CA GLY A 15 -21.33 8.60 -14.19
C GLY A 15 -20.65 9.00 -12.88
N ALA A 16 -21.20 8.62 -11.72
CA ALA A 16 -20.51 8.81 -10.44
C ALA A 16 -19.31 7.86 -10.34
N VAL A 17 -18.14 8.39 -9.97
CA VAL A 17 -16.89 7.64 -9.81
C VAL A 17 -16.57 7.53 -8.32
N VAL A 18 -16.29 6.31 -7.87
CA VAL A 18 -15.85 6.03 -6.50
C VAL A 18 -14.50 5.33 -6.54
N VAL A 19 -13.53 5.88 -5.82
CA VAL A 19 -12.18 5.32 -5.71
C VAL A 19 -11.89 4.99 -4.25
N ALA A 20 -11.45 3.78 -3.96
CA ALA A 20 -10.92 3.42 -2.66
C ALA A 20 -9.45 3.85 -2.57
N LEU A 21 -9.11 4.61 -1.54
CA LEU A 21 -7.77 5.08 -1.25
C LEU A 21 -7.21 4.24 -0.09
N GLY A 22 -6.68 3.06 -0.46
CA GLY A 22 -6.28 2.01 0.49
C GLY A 22 -5.24 2.45 1.50
N GLY A 23 -4.30 3.30 1.08
CA GLY A 23 -3.20 3.75 1.92
C GLY A 23 -3.59 4.81 2.96
N VAL A 24 -4.77 5.43 2.86
CA VAL A 24 -5.18 6.52 3.77
C VAL A 24 -6.52 6.26 4.47
N GLY A 25 -7.17 5.11 4.22
CA GLY A 25 -8.44 4.75 4.85
C GLY A 25 -9.59 5.66 4.44
N GLU A 26 -9.68 5.99 3.15
CA GLU A 26 -10.69 6.88 2.61
C GLU A 26 -11.27 6.33 1.30
N ILE A 27 -12.43 6.85 0.92
CA ILE A 27 -12.90 6.80 -0.46
C ILE A 27 -12.97 8.21 -1.03
N ALA A 28 -12.76 8.33 -2.33
CA ALA A 28 -12.96 9.56 -3.08
C ALA A 28 -14.17 9.41 -4.00
N LEU A 29 -15.03 10.42 -4.01
CA LEU A 29 -16.24 10.51 -4.82
C LEU A 29 -16.13 11.66 -5.79
N GLY A 30 -16.44 11.44 -7.05
CA GLY A 30 -16.43 12.44 -8.10
C GLY A 30 -17.31 12.06 -9.28
N LYS A 31 -17.11 12.73 -10.40
CA LYS A 31 -17.72 12.39 -11.67
C LYS A 31 -16.64 12.19 -12.72
N GLU A 32 -16.99 11.49 -13.78
CA GLU A 32 -16.07 11.10 -14.84
C GLU A 32 -15.38 12.29 -15.53
N ASP A 33 -16.05 13.43 -15.60
CA ASP A 33 -15.60 14.67 -16.23
C ASP A 33 -15.29 15.81 -15.25
N ASP A 34 -15.37 15.55 -13.94
CA ASP A 34 -15.12 16.51 -12.86
C ASP A 34 -14.09 15.97 -11.87
N PHE A 35 -12.91 16.54 -11.87
CA PHE A 35 -11.80 16.15 -10.96
C PHE A 35 -11.93 16.74 -9.55
N SER A 36 -13.02 17.43 -9.22
CA SER A 36 -13.31 17.82 -7.82
C SER A 36 -13.77 16.60 -7.02
N LEU A 37 -12.84 16.02 -6.27
CA LEU A 37 -13.11 14.82 -5.48
C LEU A 37 -13.51 15.18 -4.06
N ARG A 38 -14.62 14.61 -3.59
CA ARG A 38 -15.00 14.62 -2.18
C ARG A 38 -14.48 13.37 -1.50
N ARG A 39 -13.70 13.54 -0.42
CA ARG A 39 -13.11 12.43 0.34
C ARG A 39 -13.93 12.13 1.59
N ILE A 40 -14.12 10.86 1.87
CA ILE A 40 -14.86 10.38 3.04
C ILE A 40 -14.00 9.34 3.75
N LYS A 41 -13.80 9.51 5.05
CA LYS A 41 -13.12 8.53 5.89
C LYS A 41 -13.95 7.27 6.04
N VAL A 42 -13.28 6.12 5.94
CA VAL A 42 -13.81 4.77 6.14
C VAL A 42 -12.85 3.98 7.04
N GLY A 43 -12.97 2.67 7.09
CA GLY A 43 -12.02 1.84 7.81
C GLY A 43 -10.65 1.74 7.13
N ARG A 44 -9.70 1.05 7.81
CA ARG A 44 -8.34 0.91 7.32
C ARG A 44 -8.26 -0.03 6.11
N ARG A 45 -7.46 0.38 5.13
CA ARG A 45 -7.22 -0.33 3.88
C ARG A 45 -8.52 -0.73 3.17
N PRO A 46 -9.32 0.22 2.69
CA PRO A 46 -10.44 -0.08 1.80
C PRO A 46 -9.89 -0.72 0.51
N THR A 47 -10.40 -1.90 0.13
CA THR A 47 -9.89 -2.70 -1.00
C THR A 47 -10.95 -3.10 -2.01
N ALA A 48 -12.23 -2.99 -1.66
CA ALA A 48 -13.32 -3.27 -2.57
C ALA A 48 -14.49 -2.32 -2.33
N LEU A 49 -15.23 -2.06 -3.41
CA LEU A 49 -16.36 -1.14 -3.45
C LEU A 49 -17.58 -1.80 -4.08
N LEU A 50 -18.76 -1.46 -3.60
CA LEU A 50 -20.03 -1.76 -4.26
C LEU A 50 -20.94 -0.53 -4.18
N VAL A 51 -21.15 0.14 -5.32
CA VAL A 51 -22.08 1.27 -5.43
C VAL A 51 -23.51 0.72 -5.57
N ARG A 52 -24.36 1.13 -4.66
CA ARG A 52 -25.79 0.81 -4.62
C ARG A 52 -26.60 2.06 -4.92
N GLU A 53 -26.61 2.48 -6.16
CA GLU A 53 -27.13 3.77 -6.60
C GLU A 53 -28.59 3.99 -6.21
N ASN A 54 -29.45 2.96 -6.36
CA ASN A 54 -30.88 3.03 -5.96
C ASN A 54 -31.10 3.26 -4.45
N GLN A 55 -30.07 3.01 -3.64
CA GLN A 55 -30.09 3.23 -2.18
C GLN A 55 -29.23 4.41 -1.76
N GLN A 56 -28.63 5.10 -2.72
CA GLN A 56 -27.68 6.19 -2.48
C GLN A 56 -26.58 5.79 -1.49
N GLN A 57 -26.01 4.59 -1.66
CA GLN A 57 -25.00 4.04 -0.77
C GLN A 57 -23.82 3.47 -1.51
N VAL A 58 -22.65 3.50 -0.84
CA VAL A 58 -21.48 2.70 -1.19
C VAL A 58 -21.15 1.76 -0.04
N LEU A 59 -20.99 0.48 -0.33
CA LEU A 59 -20.41 -0.48 0.59
C LEU A 59 -18.91 -0.56 0.33
N VAL A 60 -18.10 -0.48 1.40
CA VAL A 60 -16.65 -0.46 1.33
C VAL A 60 -16.08 -1.54 2.22
N VAL A 61 -15.29 -2.46 1.65
CA VAL A 61 -14.58 -3.50 2.43
C VAL A 61 -13.30 -2.89 3.00
N ASN A 62 -13.15 -2.90 4.31
CA ASN A 62 -11.96 -2.43 5.03
C ASN A 62 -11.15 -3.63 5.52
N THR A 63 -10.13 -4.02 4.74
CA THR A 63 -9.41 -5.28 4.94
C THR A 63 -8.67 -5.35 6.27
N PHE A 64 -8.08 -4.24 6.75
CA PHE A 64 -7.34 -4.25 8.02
C PHE A 64 -8.18 -4.02 9.26
N ASP A 65 -9.48 -3.78 9.10
CA ASP A 65 -10.42 -3.64 10.19
C ASP A 65 -11.42 -4.79 10.27
N ASP A 66 -11.33 -5.77 9.36
CA ASP A 66 -12.33 -6.83 9.22
C ASP A 66 -13.75 -6.27 9.28
N SER A 67 -14.00 -5.22 8.48
CA SER A 67 -15.24 -4.47 8.56
C SER A 67 -15.77 -4.03 7.19
N LEU A 68 -17.07 -3.72 7.18
CA LEU A 68 -17.76 -3.14 6.04
C LEU A 68 -18.27 -1.74 6.43
N SER A 69 -17.82 -0.71 5.72
CA SER A 69 -18.39 0.64 5.84
C SER A 69 -19.58 0.78 4.90
N VAL A 70 -20.66 1.36 5.39
CA VAL A 70 -21.83 1.82 4.61
C VAL A 70 -21.75 3.33 4.54
N VAL A 71 -21.44 3.86 3.37
CA VAL A 71 -21.33 5.31 3.13
C VAL A 71 -22.62 5.81 2.49
N ASP A 72 -23.18 6.88 3.05
CA ASP A 72 -24.32 7.58 2.52
C ASP A 72 -23.85 8.62 1.47
N LEU A 73 -24.37 8.50 0.25
CA LEU A 73 -24.00 9.39 -0.86
C LEU A 73 -24.74 10.73 -0.84
N ALA A 74 -25.85 10.84 -0.10
CA ALA A 74 -26.57 12.10 0.05
C ALA A 74 -25.95 12.98 1.14
N LEU A 75 -25.49 12.36 2.23
CA LEU A 75 -24.87 13.04 3.36
C LEU A 75 -23.34 13.13 3.23
N TYR A 76 -22.75 12.31 2.38
CA TYR A 76 -21.30 12.19 2.18
C TYR A 76 -20.54 11.82 3.46
N GLU A 77 -21.05 10.83 4.18
CA GLU A 77 -20.45 10.35 5.42
C GLU A 77 -20.57 8.83 5.57
N GLU A 78 -19.72 8.25 6.43
CA GLU A 78 -19.89 6.86 6.85
C GLU A 78 -21.09 6.77 7.81
N ALA A 79 -22.23 6.30 7.29
CA ALA A 79 -23.45 6.16 8.07
C ALA A 79 -23.37 5.00 9.08
N LYS A 80 -22.62 3.95 8.75
CA LYS A 80 -22.49 2.75 9.60
C LYS A 80 -21.22 1.99 9.28
N ARG A 81 -20.61 1.39 10.32
CA ARG A 81 -19.56 0.38 10.18
C ARG A 81 -20.03 -0.95 10.77
N ILE A 82 -19.88 -2.03 10.03
CA ILE A 82 -20.28 -3.38 10.39
C ILE A 82 -19.03 -4.21 10.58
N SER A 83 -18.80 -4.75 11.77
CA SER A 83 -17.71 -5.70 12.01
C SER A 83 -18.06 -7.04 11.36
N LEU A 84 -17.08 -7.67 10.69
CA LEU A 84 -17.23 -8.99 10.06
C LEU A 84 -16.74 -10.12 10.98
N GLY A 85 -16.15 -9.78 12.12
CA GLY A 85 -15.65 -10.76 13.09
C GLY A 85 -14.94 -10.11 14.26
N PRO A 86 -14.42 -10.91 15.21
CA PRO A 86 -13.57 -10.40 16.27
C PRO A 86 -12.26 -9.88 15.69
N ALA A 87 -11.73 -8.80 16.26
CA ALA A 87 -10.42 -8.29 15.87
C ALA A 87 -9.33 -9.36 16.07
N GLY A 88 -8.54 -9.60 15.04
CA GLY A 88 -7.40 -10.51 15.12
C GLY A 88 -6.28 -9.97 16.02
N GLU A 89 -5.37 -10.84 16.41
CA GLU A 89 -4.20 -10.44 17.20
C GLU A 89 -3.27 -9.53 16.40
N LEU A 90 -2.93 -8.37 16.95
CA LEU A 90 -2.03 -7.40 16.33
C LEU A 90 -0.57 -7.72 16.71
N THR A 91 -0.01 -8.78 16.15
CA THR A 91 1.42 -9.12 16.27
C THR A 91 2.29 -8.06 15.58
N ASP A 92 3.59 -8.06 15.81
CA ASP A 92 4.51 -7.14 15.11
C ASP A 92 4.55 -7.39 13.60
N VAL A 93 4.33 -8.62 13.14
CA VAL A 93 4.18 -8.94 11.71
C VAL A 93 2.95 -8.26 11.12
N VAL A 94 1.78 -8.43 11.76
CA VAL A 94 0.53 -7.81 11.31
C VAL A 94 0.62 -6.28 11.33
N ARG A 95 1.23 -5.70 12.36
CA ARG A 95 1.47 -4.25 12.41
C ARG A 95 2.43 -3.78 11.32
N GLY A 96 3.45 -4.57 11.03
CA GLY A 96 4.39 -4.31 9.93
C GLY A 96 3.72 -4.37 8.57
N GLU A 97 2.82 -5.33 8.36
CA GLU A 97 1.98 -5.39 7.17
C GLU A 97 1.10 -4.14 7.04
N GLN A 98 0.40 -3.76 8.11
CA GLN A 98 -0.41 -2.54 8.12
C GLN A 98 0.42 -1.30 7.75
N LEU A 99 1.64 -1.16 8.30
CA LEU A 99 2.56 -0.06 7.98
C LEU A 99 3.05 -0.10 6.52
N PHE A 100 3.26 -1.29 5.96
CA PHE A 100 3.70 -1.45 4.57
C PHE A 100 2.68 -0.89 3.57
N PHE A 101 1.40 -0.97 3.90
CA PHE A 101 0.30 -0.45 3.10
C PHE A 101 -0.20 0.93 3.56
N ASP A 102 0.38 1.51 4.59
CA ASP A 102 -0.03 2.80 5.15
C ASP A 102 0.70 3.95 4.44
N ALA A 103 -0.03 4.75 3.68
CA ALA A 103 0.52 5.91 3.01
C ALA A 103 0.68 7.12 3.97
N THR A 104 0.02 7.11 5.13
CA THR A 104 0.12 8.22 6.09
C THR A 104 1.50 8.40 6.70
N ILE A 105 2.39 7.41 6.54
CA ILE A 105 3.80 7.52 6.92
C ILE A 105 4.66 8.28 5.90
N SER A 106 4.11 8.66 4.75
CA SER A 106 4.77 9.48 3.74
C SER A 106 4.32 10.94 3.82
N HIS A 107 5.08 11.83 3.19
CA HIS A 107 4.67 13.22 3.06
C HIS A 107 3.28 13.33 2.43
N ASP A 108 2.38 14.05 3.09
CA ASP A 108 1.00 14.29 2.63
C ASP A 108 0.19 13.01 2.26
N GLY A 109 0.62 11.82 2.71
CA GLY A 109 -0.05 10.56 2.43
C GLY A 109 -0.01 10.13 0.96
N TRP A 110 1.03 10.48 0.21
CA TRP A 110 1.07 10.32 -1.25
C TRP A 110 1.41 8.90 -1.73
N MET A 111 2.15 8.11 -0.93
CA MET A 111 2.50 6.73 -1.26
C MET A 111 2.69 5.87 -0.03
N SER A 112 2.46 4.57 -0.18
CA SER A 112 2.88 3.52 0.74
C SER A 112 4.10 2.77 0.20
N CYS A 113 4.69 1.85 0.97
CA CYS A 113 5.69 0.93 0.44
C CYS A 113 5.13 0.09 -0.72
N ASN A 114 3.84 -0.31 -0.60
CA ASN A 114 3.13 -1.06 -1.63
C ASN A 114 3.00 -0.32 -2.97
N SER A 115 2.98 1.01 -2.98
CA SER A 115 2.87 1.80 -4.22
C SER A 115 4.00 1.51 -5.22
N CYS A 116 5.19 1.19 -4.72
CA CYS A 116 6.34 0.79 -5.53
C CYS A 116 6.57 -0.72 -5.48
N HIS A 117 6.46 -1.32 -4.30
CA HIS A 117 6.68 -2.74 -4.04
C HIS A 117 5.36 -3.51 -3.97
N THR A 118 4.59 -3.48 -5.06
CA THR A 118 3.25 -4.06 -5.13
C THR A 118 3.24 -5.50 -4.60
N ASP A 119 2.43 -5.76 -3.56
CA ASP A 119 2.31 -7.04 -2.87
C ASP A 119 3.67 -7.61 -2.39
N GLY A 120 4.59 -6.73 -1.96
CA GLY A 120 5.94 -7.11 -1.56
C GLY A 120 6.87 -7.45 -2.73
N HIS A 121 6.43 -7.30 -3.96
CA HIS A 121 7.23 -7.57 -5.15
C HIS A 121 7.75 -6.25 -5.76
N THR A 122 7.32 -5.91 -6.94
CA THR A 122 7.71 -4.70 -7.69
C THR A 122 6.61 -4.32 -8.67
N ASN A 123 6.41 -3.02 -8.88
CA ASN A 123 5.57 -2.52 -9.97
C ASN A 123 6.27 -2.54 -11.34
N GLY A 124 7.53 -2.99 -11.40
CA GLY A 124 8.33 -3.10 -12.62
C GLY A 124 8.79 -1.76 -13.22
N MET A 125 8.45 -0.65 -12.60
CA MET A 125 8.74 0.69 -13.11
C MET A 125 10.13 1.19 -12.74
N LEU A 126 10.58 2.20 -13.47
CA LEU A 126 11.75 3.00 -13.09
C LEU A 126 11.30 4.11 -12.15
N ASN A 127 12.09 4.31 -11.09
CA ASN A 127 11.90 5.38 -10.13
C ASN A 127 13.21 6.16 -9.96
N ASP A 128 13.13 7.46 -10.06
CA ASP A 128 14.24 8.37 -9.78
C ASP A 128 13.95 9.11 -8.48
N ASN A 129 14.66 8.73 -7.44
CA ASN A 129 14.53 9.33 -6.13
C ASN A 129 15.90 9.73 -5.56
N PHE A 130 15.91 10.57 -4.56
CA PHE A 130 17.14 11.11 -3.96
C PHE A 130 17.91 10.12 -3.07
N SER A 131 17.63 8.81 -3.15
CA SER A 131 18.27 7.79 -2.31
C SER A 131 19.78 7.61 -2.57
N ASP A 132 20.25 8.00 -3.75
CA ASP A 132 21.68 8.02 -4.12
C ASP A 132 22.28 9.43 -4.12
N LYS A 133 21.55 10.41 -3.56
CA LYS A 133 21.93 11.82 -3.45
C LYS A 133 21.96 12.60 -4.77
N SER A 134 21.30 12.08 -5.82
CA SER A 134 21.21 12.73 -7.12
C SER A 134 19.88 12.39 -7.82
N PHE A 135 19.51 13.21 -8.81
CA PHE A 135 18.46 12.89 -9.78
C PHE A 135 19.08 12.68 -11.16
N GLY A 136 18.32 12.09 -12.09
CA GLY A 136 18.75 11.81 -13.46
C GLY A 136 19.29 10.39 -13.68
N ALA A 137 19.20 9.52 -12.66
CA ALA A 137 19.62 8.12 -12.74
C ALA A 137 18.48 7.17 -12.30
N PRO A 138 17.37 7.09 -13.06
CA PRO A 138 16.23 6.27 -12.69
C PRO A 138 16.61 4.78 -12.60
N LYS A 139 16.14 4.13 -11.54
CA LYS A 139 16.42 2.73 -11.24
C LYS A 139 15.13 1.92 -11.17
N ARG A 140 15.20 0.67 -11.61
CA ARG A 140 14.08 -0.26 -11.49
C ARG A 140 13.79 -0.52 -10.00
N VAL A 141 12.51 -0.48 -9.64
CA VAL A 141 12.08 -0.89 -8.30
C VAL A 141 12.40 -2.37 -8.10
N LEU A 142 13.14 -2.68 -7.03
CA LEU A 142 13.57 -4.04 -6.70
C LEU A 142 12.44 -4.83 -6.04
N SER A 143 12.37 -6.14 -6.32
CA SER A 143 11.50 -7.04 -5.56
C SER A 143 11.99 -7.17 -4.11
N LEU A 144 11.06 -7.24 -3.15
CA LEU A 144 11.36 -7.52 -1.75
C LEU A 144 11.22 -9.01 -1.41
N LEU A 145 10.64 -9.82 -2.32
CA LEU A 145 10.41 -11.25 -2.10
C LEU A 145 11.70 -12.00 -1.85
N GLY A 146 11.83 -12.61 -0.69
CA GLY A 146 12.98 -13.42 -0.29
C GLY A 146 14.30 -12.64 -0.16
N ARG A 147 14.28 -11.31 0.01
CA ARG A 147 15.47 -10.47 -0.01
C ARG A 147 16.04 -10.10 1.37
N THR A 148 15.40 -10.48 2.45
CA THR A 148 15.78 -10.03 3.80
C THR A 148 17.16 -10.47 4.26
N ASN A 149 17.74 -11.50 3.64
CA ASN A 149 19.08 -12.05 3.95
C ASN A 149 20.13 -11.69 2.88
N THR A 150 19.88 -10.69 2.04
CA THR A 150 20.78 -10.34 0.90
C THR A 150 21.51 -9.01 1.11
N ALA A 151 21.84 -8.68 2.37
CA ALA A 151 22.66 -7.50 2.65
C ALA A 151 24.00 -7.52 1.86
N PRO A 152 24.52 -6.34 1.50
CA PRO A 152 23.99 -4.99 1.71
C PRO A 152 22.84 -4.63 0.75
N PHE A 153 21.97 -3.71 1.17
CA PHE A 153 20.76 -3.32 0.44
C PHE A 153 20.96 -2.04 -0.39
N ALA A 154 19.96 -1.72 -1.20
CA ALA A 154 19.92 -0.69 -2.24
C ALA A 154 20.75 -1.04 -3.48
N TRP A 155 20.50 -0.32 -4.60
CA TRP A 155 21.23 -0.53 -5.87
C TRP A 155 22.73 -0.33 -5.75
N ASN A 156 23.17 0.56 -4.86
CA ASN A 156 24.59 0.90 -4.63
C ASN A 156 25.17 0.20 -3.39
N ALA A 157 24.48 -0.80 -2.84
CA ALA A 157 24.88 -1.49 -1.61
C ALA A 157 25.12 -0.53 -0.41
N GLY A 158 24.45 0.62 -0.42
CA GLY A 158 24.69 1.70 0.54
C GLY A 158 24.05 1.49 1.92
N SER A 159 23.24 0.45 2.11
CA SER A 159 22.56 0.16 3.37
C SER A 159 23.03 -1.17 3.94
N PRO A 160 23.73 -1.18 5.07
CA PRO A 160 24.32 -2.41 5.64
C PRO A 160 23.28 -3.42 6.13
N ASP A 161 22.10 -2.95 6.50
CA ASP A 161 21.02 -3.78 7.03
C ASP A 161 19.65 -3.26 6.57
N LEU A 162 18.63 -4.12 6.76
CA LEU A 162 17.27 -3.85 6.30
C LEU A 162 16.63 -2.68 7.07
N ALA A 163 16.89 -2.53 8.36
CA ALA A 163 16.35 -1.43 9.16
C ALA A 163 16.86 -0.08 8.67
N THR A 164 18.15 0.00 8.36
CA THR A 164 18.78 1.19 7.75
C THR A 164 18.15 1.50 6.38
N GLN A 165 17.91 0.47 5.55
CA GLN A 165 17.24 0.67 4.24
C GLN A 165 15.82 1.19 4.40
N ILE A 166 15.03 0.65 5.34
CA ILE A 166 13.67 1.10 5.62
C ILE A 166 13.65 2.58 6.03
N ARG A 167 14.51 2.99 6.97
CA ARG A 167 14.61 4.40 7.39
C ARG A 167 14.92 5.32 6.21
N ARG A 168 15.94 4.98 5.42
CA ARG A 168 16.30 5.76 4.22
C ARG A 168 15.19 5.83 3.19
N SER A 169 14.44 4.75 2.99
CA SER A 169 13.30 4.76 2.07
C SER A 169 12.18 5.67 2.56
N ALA A 170 11.88 5.65 3.87
CA ALA A 170 10.89 6.54 4.46
C ALA A 170 11.33 8.02 4.34
N GLU A 171 12.57 8.33 4.70
CA GLU A 171 13.09 9.70 4.70
C GLU A 171 13.27 10.27 3.28
N ASN A 172 13.93 9.54 2.39
CA ASN A 172 14.38 10.10 1.11
C ASN A 172 13.41 9.82 -0.05
N THR A 173 12.72 8.67 -0.04
CA THR A 173 11.79 8.30 -1.12
C THR A 173 10.37 8.73 -0.79
N MET A 174 9.90 8.37 0.40
CA MET A 174 8.54 8.68 0.85
C MET A 174 8.44 10.10 1.44
N GLN A 175 9.56 10.73 1.74
CA GLN A 175 9.66 12.08 2.30
C GLN A 175 8.82 12.22 3.59
N SER A 176 8.92 11.22 4.47
CA SER A 176 8.21 11.24 5.76
C SER A 176 8.47 12.53 6.51
N ASP A 177 7.42 13.17 7.01
CA ASP A 177 7.51 14.43 7.79
C ASP A 177 8.26 14.22 9.11
N GLU A 178 8.21 12.99 9.65
CA GLU A 178 8.94 12.59 10.85
C GLU A 178 9.65 11.23 10.63
N PRO A 179 10.83 11.02 11.25
CA PRO A 179 11.51 9.74 11.20
C PRO A 179 10.64 8.60 11.77
N LEU A 180 10.67 7.44 11.14
CA LEU A 180 9.98 6.27 11.68
C LEU A 180 10.60 5.87 13.03
N SER A 181 9.74 5.66 14.04
CA SER A 181 10.18 5.14 15.34
C SER A 181 10.82 3.75 15.19
N GLU A 182 11.74 3.42 16.11
CA GLU A 182 12.40 2.10 16.17
C GLU A 182 11.37 0.95 16.13
N LYS A 183 10.28 1.11 16.87
CA LYS A 183 9.18 0.12 16.89
C LYS A 183 8.57 -0.09 15.50
N LYS A 184 8.24 0.98 14.77
CA LYS A 184 7.68 0.88 13.42
C LYS A 184 8.66 0.22 12.45
N VAL A 185 9.95 0.57 12.53
CA VAL A 185 10.99 -0.05 11.71
C VAL A 185 11.09 -1.55 11.98
N ASN A 186 11.12 -1.97 13.26
CA ASN A 186 11.18 -3.37 13.63
C ASN A 186 9.94 -4.16 13.19
N GLN A 187 8.76 -3.56 13.22
CA GLN A 187 7.53 -4.13 12.70
C GLN A 187 7.59 -4.34 11.18
N LEU A 188 8.05 -3.34 10.42
CA LEU A 188 8.29 -3.48 8.98
C LEU A 188 9.31 -4.59 8.68
N VAL A 189 10.42 -4.65 9.42
CA VAL A 189 11.40 -5.74 9.31
C VAL A 189 10.75 -7.10 9.56
N ALA A 190 9.91 -7.22 10.61
CA ALA A 190 9.22 -8.46 10.93
C ALA A 190 8.30 -8.92 9.79
N PHE A 191 7.52 -8.00 9.22
CA PHE A 191 6.67 -8.29 8.06
C PHE A 191 7.50 -8.69 6.83
N LEU A 192 8.50 -7.91 6.45
CA LEU A 192 9.31 -8.20 5.26
C LEU A 192 10.01 -9.55 5.33
N LYS A 193 10.34 -10.04 6.53
CA LYS A 193 10.91 -11.38 6.74
C LYS A 193 9.93 -12.51 6.43
N THR A 194 8.63 -12.26 6.39
CA THR A 194 7.62 -13.26 6.03
C THR A 194 7.43 -13.40 4.52
N LEU A 195 7.95 -12.46 3.72
CA LEU A 195 7.81 -12.50 2.27
C LEU A 195 8.63 -13.64 1.67
N PRO A 196 8.00 -14.66 1.05
CA PRO A 196 8.69 -15.81 0.52
C PRO A 196 9.52 -15.45 -0.71
N SER A 197 10.54 -16.23 -1.00
CA SER A 197 11.20 -16.15 -2.30
C SER A 197 10.23 -16.57 -3.41
N PRO A 198 10.26 -15.93 -4.59
CA PRO A 198 9.51 -16.41 -5.72
C PRO A 198 9.98 -17.82 -6.09
N PRO A 199 9.08 -18.70 -6.56
CA PRO A 199 9.47 -20.03 -7.00
C PRO A 199 10.44 -19.92 -8.17
N PRO A 200 11.42 -20.83 -8.30
CA PRO A 200 12.33 -20.90 -9.45
C PRO A 200 11.55 -21.02 -10.76
N VAL A 201 12.00 -20.34 -11.79
CA VAL A 201 11.33 -20.33 -13.11
C VAL A 201 11.19 -21.75 -13.66
N ASP A 202 12.18 -22.61 -13.45
CA ASP A 202 12.18 -23.99 -13.93
C ASP A 202 11.14 -24.86 -13.22
N GLN A 203 10.92 -24.61 -11.91
CA GLN A 203 9.83 -25.25 -11.18
C GLN A 203 8.45 -24.84 -11.72
N LEU A 204 8.27 -23.56 -12.07
CA LEU A 204 7.04 -23.06 -12.68
C LEU A 204 6.80 -23.62 -14.09
N ARG A 205 7.86 -23.91 -14.84
CA ARG A 205 7.79 -24.49 -16.19
C ARG A 205 7.70 -26.01 -16.19
N GLY A 206 7.84 -26.66 -15.04
CA GLY A 206 7.91 -28.11 -14.93
C GLY A 206 9.16 -28.72 -15.54
N GLN A 207 10.20 -27.93 -15.76
CA GLN A 207 11.48 -28.34 -16.32
C GLN A 207 12.59 -27.94 -15.36
N LEU A 208 13.40 -28.91 -14.96
CA LEU A 208 14.69 -28.64 -14.30
C LEU A 208 15.72 -28.27 -15.38
N ASP A 209 16.50 -27.24 -15.13
CA ASP A 209 17.66 -26.93 -15.98
C ASP A 209 18.63 -28.13 -15.88
N PRO A 210 18.97 -28.78 -17.01
CA PRO A 210 19.92 -29.91 -16.98
C PRO A 210 21.31 -29.54 -16.51
N LEU A 211 21.62 -28.25 -16.32
CA LEU A 211 22.91 -27.73 -15.83
C LEU A 211 22.92 -27.43 -14.32
N LEU A 212 21.78 -27.60 -13.62
CA LEU A 212 21.64 -27.50 -12.18
C LEU A 212 21.43 -28.90 -11.56
#